data_562eb6f71498d2df110ab6ba6bc4b137
#
_entry.id   562eb6f71498d2df110ab6ba6bc4b137
#
_cell.length_a   1.000
_cell.length_b   1.000
_cell.length_c   1.000
_cell.angle_alpha   90.00
_cell.angle_beta   90.00
_cell.angle_gamma   90.00
#
_symmetry.space_group_name_H-M   'P 1'
#
loop_
_entity.id
_entity.type
_entity.pdbx_description
1 polymer ?
#
loop_
_entity_poly.entity_id
_entity_poly.type
_entity_poly.pdbx_seq_one_letter_code
_entity_poly.pdbx_strand_id
1 'polypeptide(L)'
;MKQTVEMEKWLAKRREILQNTKPEHRPRTMERPLKSRSAEKRRALASACKHAWDDAVKSGKIVKSGNTYKINDLQNTADEYLAVAAQLSAESGSNIVIAGSSAVRFYSANSYLNTTLELFAENTETVSAALKRAGFKNDAKGCWNSDNSVIQICLIEPKNDNLYKETDKIITPLGTVLIAKKENIILQRIIDGVDYENTSEWAEYLLFTHFDDIDMEYLQMQADKFMICLRGE
;
A
#
# COMPACT_ATOMS: atom_id res chain seq x y z
N MET A 1 -11.70 23.11 4.21
CA MET A 1 -11.27 23.92 3.05
C MET A 1 -9.79 24.34 3.10
N LYS A 2 -9.25 24.92 4.19
CA LYS A 2 -7.80 25.25 4.28
C LYS A 2 -6.88 24.03 4.16
N GLN A 3 -7.21 22.92 4.83
CA GLN A 3 -6.45 21.66 4.83
C GLN A 3 -6.31 21.04 3.44
N THR A 4 -7.36 21.07 2.63
CA THR A 4 -7.33 20.54 1.25
C THR A 4 -6.36 21.32 0.37
N VAL A 5 -6.30 22.65 0.54
CA VAL A 5 -5.39 23.52 -0.21
C VAL A 5 -3.93 23.27 0.16
N GLU A 6 -3.62 23.05 1.44
CA GLU A 6 -2.26 22.74 1.91
C GLU A 6 -1.79 21.38 1.41
N MET A 7 -2.65 20.39 1.44
CA MET A 7 -2.39 19.06 0.91
C MET A 7 -2.12 19.11 -0.61
N GLU A 8 -2.97 19.79 -1.38
CA GLU A 8 -2.77 19.95 -2.82
C GLU A 8 -1.45 20.65 -3.15
N LYS A 9 -1.07 21.69 -2.39
CA LYS A 9 0.23 22.38 -2.53
C LYS A 9 1.40 21.45 -2.22
N TRP A 10 1.30 20.65 -1.15
CA TRP A 10 2.35 19.70 -0.79
C TRP A 10 2.54 18.64 -1.89
N LEU A 11 1.45 18.05 -2.37
CA LEU A 11 1.47 17.08 -3.47
C LEU A 11 2.06 17.66 -4.76
N ALA A 12 1.63 18.88 -5.13
CA ALA A 12 2.12 19.56 -6.35
C ALA A 12 3.63 19.80 -6.26
N LYS A 13 4.13 20.29 -5.12
CA LYS A 13 5.56 20.50 -4.90
C LYS A 13 6.37 19.20 -5.02
N ARG A 14 5.86 18.08 -4.47
CA ARG A 14 6.55 16.78 -4.56
C ARG A 14 6.56 16.24 -5.99
N ARG A 15 5.46 16.36 -6.73
CA ARG A 15 5.42 15.98 -8.15
C ARG A 15 6.41 16.77 -8.98
N GLU A 16 6.48 18.09 -8.79
CA GLU A 16 7.43 18.96 -9.51
C GLU A 16 8.88 18.51 -9.28
N ILE A 17 9.27 18.24 -8.02
CA ILE A 17 10.60 17.77 -7.69
C ILE A 17 10.90 16.43 -8.38
N LEU A 18 9.96 15.47 -8.32
CA LEU A 18 10.12 14.15 -8.93
C LEU A 18 10.20 14.23 -10.46
N GLN A 19 9.41 15.10 -11.10
CA GLN A 19 9.47 15.31 -12.55
C GLN A 19 10.85 15.84 -13.01
N ASN A 20 11.48 16.68 -12.18
CA ASN A 20 12.80 17.24 -12.43
C ASN A 20 13.96 16.29 -12.06
N THR A 21 13.66 15.13 -11.49
CA THR A 21 14.67 14.11 -11.15
C THR A 21 15.05 13.31 -12.40
N LYS A 22 16.35 13.01 -12.54
CA LYS A 22 16.85 12.25 -13.67
C LYS A 22 16.16 10.89 -13.80
N PRO A 23 15.81 10.45 -15.03
CA PRO A 23 15.06 9.20 -15.24
C PRO A 23 15.70 7.96 -14.63
N GLU A 24 17.03 7.88 -14.60
CA GLU A 24 17.79 6.76 -14.00
C GLU A 24 17.60 6.62 -12.49
N HIS A 25 17.21 7.71 -11.81
CA HIS A 25 16.95 7.74 -10.36
C HIS A 25 15.46 7.54 -10.01
N ARG A 26 14.58 7.34 -11.01
CA ARG A 26 13.16 7.12 -10.77
C ARG A 26 12.86 5.63 -10.59
N PRO A 27 11.96 5.27 -9.67
CA PRO A 27 11.46 3.89 -9.58
C PRO A 27 10.80 3.49 -10.89
N ARG A 28 11.07 2.27 -11.37
CA ARG A 28 10.40 1.70 -12.54
C ARG A 28 9.18 0.92 -12.07
N THR A 29 8.00 1.27 -12.55
CA THR A 29 6.76 0.51 -12.32
C THR A 29 6.39 -0.26 -13.59
N MET A 30 5.64 -1.36 -13.44
CA MET A 30 5.24 -2.21 -14.57
C MET A 30 3.89 -1.85 -15.19
N GLU A 31 3.18 -0.87 -14.64
CA GLU A 31 1.83 -0.51 -15.08
C GLU A 31 1.85 0.47 -16.25
N ARG A 32 0.93 0.29 -17.20
CA ARG A 32 0.76 1.25 -18.31
C ARG A 32 0.08 2.52 -17.80
N PRO A 33 0.50 3.71 -18.27
CA PRO A 33 -0.16 4.95 -17.89
C PRO A 33 -1.63 4.93 -18.33
N LEU A 34 -2.53 5.12 -17.37
CA LEU A 34 -3.94 5.32 -17.61
C LEU A 34 -4.21 6.82 -17.60
N LYS A 35 -5.18 7.29 -18.39
CA LYS A 35 -5.58 8.71 -18.39
C LYS A 35 -6.07 9.12 -17.00
N SER A 36 -5.60 10.26 -16.52
CA SER A 36 -6.06 10.86 -15.28
C SER A 36 -7.59 11.07 -15.28
N ARG A 37 -8.21 10.86 -14.12
CA ARG A 37 -9.63 11.10 -13.94
C ARG A 37 -9.91 12.60 -13.85
N SER A 38 -11.12 13.03 -14.20
CA SER A 38 -11.53 14.42 -13.99
C SER A 38 -11.51 14.76 -12.48
N ALA A 39 -11.30 16.05 -12.16
CA ALA A 39 -11.28 16.52 -10.77
C ALA A 39 -12.54 16.14 -9.98
N GLU A 40 -13.71 16.18 -10.64
CA GLU A 40 -14.97 15.75 -10.04
C GLU A 40 -14.96 14.25 -9.67
N LYS A 41 -14.53 13.38 -10.60
CA LYS A 41 -14.41 11.94 -10.33
C LYS A 41 -13.40 11.65 -9.23
N ARG A 42 -12.29 12.38 -9.16
CA ARG A 42 -11.30 12.22 -8.08
C ARG A 42 -11.90 12.59 -6.72
N ARG A 43 -12.60 13.72 -6.61
CA ARG A 43 -13.28 14.11 -5.38
C ARG A 43 -14.34 13.10 -4.94
N ALA A 44 -15.13 12.60 -5.87
CA ALA A 44 -16.14 11.58 -5.58
C ALA A 44 -15.50 10.29 -5.04
N LEU A 45 -14.40 9.82 -5.64
CA LEU A 45 -13.68 8.63 -5.18
C LEU A 45 -13.02 8.85 -3.82
N ALA A 46 -12.39 10.01 -3.59
CA ALA A 46 -11.82 10.34 -2.28
C ALA A 46 -12.89 10.34 -1.18
N SER A 47 -14.06 10.94 -1.45
CA SER A 47 -15.19 10.92 -0.53
C SER A 47 -15.71 9.50 -0.29
N ALA A 48 -15.82 8.68 -1.33
CA ALA A 48 -16.25 7.28 -1.21
C ALA A 48 -15.28 6.46 -0.36
N CYS A 49 -13.95 6.63 -0.55
CA CYS A 49 -12.93 5.97 0.27
C CYS A 49 -13.07 6.35 1.74
N LYS A 50 -13.23 7.66 2.02
CA LYS A 50 -13.41 8.13 3.40
C LYS A 50 -14.67 7.56 4.04
N HIS A 51 -15.80 7.56 3.35
CA HIS A 51 -17.06 6.98 3.86
C HIS A 51 -16.88 5.48 4.14
N ALA A 52 -16.28 4.72 3.22
CA ALA A 52 -16.04 3.29 3.41
C ALA A 52 -15.15 3.01 4.62
N TRP A 53 -14.10 3.82 4.83
CA TRP A 53 -13.24 3.71 6.00
C TRP A 53 -13.99 4.06 7.29
N ASP A 54 -14.68 5.19 7.33
CA ASP A 54 -15.44 5.65 8.49
C ASP A 54 -16.53 4.62 8.88
N ASP A 55 -17.21 4.03 7.89
CA ASP A 55 -18.20 2.97 8.10
C ASP A 55 -17.56 1.68 8.64
N ALA A 56 -16.40 1.29 8.13
CA ALA A 56 -15.67 0.12 8.62
C ALA A 56 -15.22 0.29 10.08
N VAL A 57 -14.76 1.48 10.45
CA VAL A 57 -14.40 1.81 11.83
C VAL A 57 -15.64 1.90 12.72
N LYS A 58 -16.69 2.61 12.29
CA LYS A 58 -17.91 2.82 13.05
C LYS A 58 -18.69 1.51 13.30
N SER A 59 -18.69 0.60 12.33
CA SER A 59 -19.29 -0.71 12.47
C SER A 59 -18.47 -1.69 13.33
N GLY A 60 -17.25 -1.32 13.71
CA GLY A 60 -16.34 -2.21 14.44
C GLY A 60 -15.68 -3.29 13.58
N LYS A 61 -15.83 -3.23 12.26
CA LYS A 61 -15.11 -4.12 11.33
C LYS A 61 -13.62 -3.90 11.44
N ILE A 62 -13.18 -2.64 11.53
CA ILE A 62 -11.82 -2.22 11.79
C ILE A 62 -11.78 -1.50 13.14
N VAL A 63 -11.04 -2.04 14.11
CA VAL A 63 -10.80 -1.37 15.39
C VAL A 63 -9.36 -0.91 15.42
N LYS A 64 -9.14 0.42 15.48
CA LYS A 64 -7.82 1.03 15.51
C LYS A 64 -7.41 1.35 16.94
N SER A 65 -6.16 1.03 17.30
CA SER A 65 -5.54 1.41 18.57
C SER A 65 -4.05 1.72 18.33
N GLY A 66 -3.69 2.99 18.32
CA GLY A 66 -2.34 3.42 17.92
C GLY A 66 -1.97 2.89 16.53
N ASN A 67 -0.84 2.19 16.45
CA ASN A 67 -0.31 1.58 15.22
C ASN A 67 -0.82 0.13 15.01
N THR A 68 -1.95 -0.20 15.61
CA THR A 68 -2.53 -1.54 15.51
C THR A 68 -3.97 -1.46 15.03
N TYR A 69 -4.29 -2.28 14.04
CA TYR A 69 -5.64 -2.49 13.51
C TYR A 69 -6.09 -3.90 13.89
N LYS A 70 -7.29 -4.05 14.41
CA LYS A 70 -7.90 -5.34 14.66
C LYS A 70 -9.07 -5.55 13.71
N ILE A 71 -9.04 -6.66 12.98
CA ILE A 71 -10.11 -7.11 12.09
C ILE A 71 -10.80 -8.29 12.77
N ASN A 72 -12.07 -8.12 13.10
CA ASN A 72 -12.80 -9.12 13.88
C ASN A 72 -13.39 -10.25 13.01
N ASP A 73 -13.58 -10.01 11.71
CA ASP A 73 -14.21 -10.93 10.79
C ASP A 73 -13.52 -10.90 9.42
N LEU A 74 -13.16 -12.09 8.90
CA LEU A 74 -12.56 -12.30 7.58
C LEU A 74 -13.50 -13.07 6.63
N GLN A 75 -14.79 -13.15 6.93
CA GLN A 75 -15.76 -13.93 6.11
C GLN A 75 -16.03 -13.30 4.74
N ASN A 76 -15.62 -12.06 4.54
CA ASN A 76 -15.78 -11.38 3.26
C ASN A 76 -14.63 -11.73 2.31
N THR A 77 -14.93 -12.14 1.09
CA THR A 77 -13.95 -12.36 0.02
C THR A 77 -13.04 -11.13 -0.23
N ALA A 78 -13.54 -9.93 0.10
CA ALA A 78 -12.75 -8.71 0.03
C ALA A 78 -11.56 -8.70 1.02
N ASP A 79 -11.58 -9.50 2.08
CA ASP A 79 -10.53 -9.55 3.10
C ASP A 79 -9.66 -10.82 3.00
N GLU A 80 -9.90 -11.67 1.99
CA GLU A 80 -9.17 -12.94 1.76
C GLU A 80 -7.64 -12.72 1.72
N TYR A 81 -7.18 -11.60 1.15
CA TYR A 81 -5.75 -11.29 1.10
C TYR A 81 -5.10 -11.15 2.48
N LEU A 82 -5.85 -10.69 3.50
CA LEU A 82 -5.37 -10.63 4.88
C LEU A 82 -5.23 -12.03 5.47
N ALA A 83 -6.18 -12.91 5.17
CA ALA A 83 -6.13 -14.32 5.59
C ALA A 83 -4.90 -15.03 4.99
N VAL A 84 -4.68 -14.84 3.70
CA VAL A 84 -3.52 -15.42 2.98
C VAL A 84 -2.20 -14.89 3.57
N ALA A 85 -2.09 -13.57 3.80
CA ALA A 85 -0.89 -12.98 4.38
C ALA A 85 -0.62 -13.49 5.80
N ALA A 86 -1.67 -13.63 6.64
CA ALA A 86 -1.55 -14.17 8.00
C ALA A 86 -1.08 -15.62 8.00
N GLN A 87 -1.66 -16.46 7.14
CA GLN A 87 -1.28 -17.85 7.00
C GLN A 87 0.17 -17.99 6.50
N LEU A 88 0.56 -17.24 5.48
CA LEU A 88 1.94 -17.26 4.97
C LEU A 88 2.95 -16.82 6.02
N SER A 89 2.64 -15.80 6.82
CA SER A 89 3.49 -15.36 7.93
C SER A 89 3.70 -16.49 8.96
N ALA A 90 2.62 -17.16 9.33
CA ALA A 90 2.67 -18.27 10.27
C ALA A 90 3.45 -19.48 9.72
N GLU A 91 3.22 -19.87 8.46
CA GLU A 91 3.83 -21.05 7.83
C GLU A 91 5.31 -20.85 7.44
N SER A 92 5.69 -19.63 7.08
CA SER A 92 7.08 -19.31 6.72
C SER A 92 7.96 -18.99 7.93
N GLY A 93 7.37 -18.58 9.05
CA GLY A 93 8.08 -18.02 10.19
C GLY A 93 8.84 -16.73 9.88
N SER A 94 8.54 -16.07 8.76
CA SER A 94 9.16 -14.83 8.31
C SER A 94 8.25 -13.65 8.59
N ASN A 95 8.83 -12.48 8.89
CA ASN A 95 8.09 -11.23 8.89
C ASN A 95 7.66 -10.91 7.47
N ILE A 96 6.35 -10.85 7.29
CA ILE A 96 5.72 -10.47 6.01
C ILE A 96 5.02 -9.14 6.20
N VAL A 97 5.28 -8.20 5.29
CA VAL A 97 4.69 -6.87 5.28
C VAL A 97 3.78 -6.73 4.06
N ILE A 98 2.51 -6.44 4.27
CA ILE A 98 1.60 -6.05 3.20
C ILE A 98 2.02 -4.67 2.71
N ALA A 99 2.24 -4.54 1.41
CA ALA A 99 2.78 -3.34 0.80
C ALA A 99 2.06 -2.98 -0.52
N GLY A 100 2.53 -1.94 -1.17
CA GLY A 100 2.09 -1.58 -2.51
C GLY A 100 0.57 -1.39 -2.65
N SER A 101 0.01 -1.95 -3.70
CA SER A 101 -1.42 -1.87 -4.01
C SER A 101 -2.30 -2.59 -2.97
N SER A 102 -1.76 -3.61 -2.29
CA SER A 102 -2.49 -4.33 -1.25
C SER A 102 -2.63 -3.50 0.02
N ALA A 103 -1.64 -2.69 0.37
CA ALA A 103 -1.76 -1.73 1.45
C ALA A 103 -2.73 -0.59 1.11
N VAL A 104 -2.73 -0.10 -0.15
CA VAL A 104 -3.77 0.84 -0.62
C VAL A 104 -5.16 0.24 -0.44
N ARG A 105 -5.35 -1.03 -0.80
CA ARG A 105 -6.62 -1.74 -0.62
C ARG A 105 -7.07 -1.73 0.84
N PHE A 106 -6.18 -2.03 1.78
CA PHE A 106 -6.49 -2.01 3.19
C PHE A 106 -6.90 -0.61 3.67
N TYR A 107 -6.04 0.39 3.45
CA TYR A 107 -6.28 1.75 3.91
C TYR A 107 -7.44 2.48 3.20
N SER A 108 -7.91 1.97 2.07
CA SER A 108 -9.12 2.45 1.40
C SER A 108 -10.37 1.65 1.75
N ALA A 109 -10.32 0.79 2.79
CA ALA A 109 -11.40 -0.13 3.18
C ALA A 109 -11.96 -0.91 1.97
N ASN A 110 -11.06 -1.50 1.15
CA ASN A 110 -11.38 -2.23 -0.08
C ASN A 110 -12.02 -1.39 -1.21
N SER A 111 -11.97 -0.05 -1.16
CA SER A 111 -12.39 0.79 -2.30
C SER A 111 -11.43 0.68 -3.49
N TYR A 112 -10.17 0.33 -3.25
CA TYR A 112 -9.21 -0.07 -4.27
C TYR A 112 -9.25 -1.58 -4.46
N LEU A 113 -9.77 -2.03 -5.60
CA LEU A 113 -9.86 -3.45 -5.91
C LEU A 113 -8.66 -3.90 -6.75
N ASN A 114 -7.95 -4.87 -6.26
CA ASN A 114 -6.92 -5.61 -6.99
C ASN A 114 -6.98 -7.09 -6.64
N THR A 115 -6.47 -7.93 -7.53
CA THR A 115 -6.33 -9.37 -7.33
C THR A 115 -4.91 -9.80 -6.98
N THR A 116 -4.00 -8.83 -6.86
CA THR A 116 -2.60 -9.07 -6.52
C THR A 116 -2.37 -8.75 -5.05
N LEU A 117 -1.79 -9.69 -4.32
CA LEU A 117 -1.27 -9.50 -2.97
C LEU A 117 0.22 -9.19 -3.06
N GLU A 118 0.58 -7.95 -2.86
CA GLU A 118 1.96 -7.48 -2.85
C GLU A 118 2.52 -7.57 -1.43
N LEU A 119 3.56 -8.39 -1.27
CA LEU A 119 4.21 -8.67 0.00
C LEU A 119 5.69 -8.35 -0.07
N PHE A 120 6.19 -7.65 0.93
CA PHE A 120 7.60 -7.63 1.26
C PHE A 120 7.88 -8.70 2.32
N ALA A 121 8.95 -9.46 2.17
CA ALA A 121 9.37 -10.48 3.12
C ALA A 121 10.87 -10.32 3.44
N GLU A 122 11.22 -10.38 4.72
CA GLU A 122 12.63 -10.35 5.15
C GLU A 122 13.40 -11.58 4.64
N ASN A 123 12.73 -12.72 4.55
CA ASN A 123 13.29 -13.95 4.00
C ASN A 123 12.39 -14.49 2.88
N THR A 124 12.72 -14.12 1.65
CA THR A 124 11.96 -14.54 0.46
C THR A 124 12.06 -16.04 0.18
N GLU A 125 13.14 -16.70 0.60
CA GLU A 125 13.32 -18.14 0.39
C GLU A 125 12.33 -18.95 1.22
N THR A 126 12.18 -18.63 2.52
CA THR A 126 11.23 -19.34 3.40
C THR A 126 9.78 -19.10 2.97
N VAL A 127 9.44 -17.87 2.54
CA VAL A 127 8.11 -17.55 2.00
C VAL A 127 7.86 -18.28 0.68
N SER A 128 8.84 -18.31 -0.22
CA SER A 128 8.75 -19.07 -1.47
C SER A 128 8.57 -20.57 -1.24
N ALA A 129 9.24 -21.13 -0.23
CA ALA A 129 9.06 -22.53 0.16
C ALA A 129 7.65 -22.78 0.72
N ALA A 130 7.09 -21.88 1.52
CA ALA A 130 5.72 -21.96 2.02
C ALA A 130 4.71 -21.88 0.88
N LEU A 131 4.87 -20.96 -0.08
CA LEU A 131 4.03 -20.84 -1.26
C LEU A 131 4.03 -22.12 -2.10
N LYS A 132 5.21 -22.71 -2.34
CA LYS A 132 5.30 -24.00 -3.05
C LYS A 132 4.55 -25.12 -2.32
N ARG A 133 4.69 -25.24 -0.99
CA ARG A 133 3.95 -26.24 -0.20
C ARG A 133 2.43 -26.01 -0.28
N ALA A 134 1.98 -24.75 -0.33
CA ALA A 134 0.57 -24.39 -0.49
C ALA A 134 0.05 -24.57 -1.95
N GLY A 135 0.87 -25.07 -2.88
CA GLY A 135 0.47 -25.37 -4.25
C GLY A 135 0.53 -24.17 -5.21
N PHE A 136 1.15 -23.07 -4.81
CA PHE A 136 1.40 -21.94 -5.70
C PHE A 136 2.60 -22.23 -6.62
N LYS A 137 2.49 -21.75 -7.86
CA LYS A 137 3.53 -21.85 -8.90
C LYS A 137 4.03 -20.44 -9.22
N ASN A 138 5.34 -20.27 -9.27
CA ASN A 138 5.96 -19.01 -9.69
C ASN A 138 5.83 -18.84 -11.22
N ASP A 139 5.46 -17.64 -11.67
CA ASP A 139 5.42 -17.30 -13.08
C ASP A 139 6.73 -16.61 -13.55
N ALA A 140 6.83 -16.36 -14.86
CA ALA A 140 8.01 -15.70 -15.43
C ALA A 140 8.22 -14.25 -14.97
N LYS A 141 7.23 -13.66 -14.27
CA LYS A 141 7.29 -12.28 -13.72
C LYS A 141 7.64 -12.25 -12.24
N GLY A 142 7.89 -13.42 -11.62
CA GLY A 142 8.19 -13.53 -10.19
C GLY A 142 6.97 -13.50 -9.28
N CYS A 143 5.75 -13.58 -9.84
CA CYS A 143 4.53 -13.70 -9.06
C CYS A 143 4.05 -15.15 -8.94
N TRP A 144 3.34 -15.44 -7.87
CA TRP A 144 2.88 -16.78 -7.52
C TRP A 144 1.38 -16.90 -7.75
N ASN A 145 0.99 -17.95 -8.46
CA ASN A 145 -0.39 -18.24 -8.85
C ASN A 145 -0.79 -19.66 -8.41
N SER A 146 -2.05 -19.85 -8.05
CA SER A 146 -2.63 -21.16 -7.74
C SER A 146 -3.97 -21.32 -8.42
N ASP A 147 -4.26 -22.53 -8.91
CA ASP A 147 -5.55 -22.86 -9.51
C ASP A 147 -6.71 -22.79 -8.49
N ASN A 148 -6.38 -22.81 -7.19
CA ASN A 148 -7.33 -22.79 -6.09
C ASN A 148 -7.50 -21.39 -5.46
N SER A 149 -6.86 -20.34 -6.00
CA SER A 149 -6.94 -18.98 -5.47
C SER A 149 -7.09 -17.96 -6.59
N VAL A 150 -7.97 -17.00 -6.42
CA VAL A 150 -8.09 -15.83 -7.31
C VAL A 150 -7.02 -14.77 -7.02
N ILE A 151 -6.28 -14.93 -5.92
CA ILE A 151 -5.24 -14.00 -5.50
C ILE A 151 -3.91 -14.44 -6.11
N GLN A 152 -3.31 -13.56 -6.89
CA GLN A 152 -1.91 -13.64 -7.29
C GLN A 152 -1.04 -13.04 -6.19
N ILE A 153 0.05 -13.69 -5.81
CA ILE A 153 0.96 -13.20 -4.77
C ILE A 153 2.26 -12.77 -5.43
N CYS A 154 2.65 -11.51 -5.24
CA CYS A 154 3.92 -10.98 -5.74
C CYS A 154 4.82 -10.59 -4.56
N LEU A 155 5.98 -11.26 -4.48
CA LEU A 155 7.01 -10.85 -3.54
C LEU A 155 7.77 -9.68 -4.15
N ILE A 156 7.67 -8.51 -3.52
CA ILE A 156 8.34 -7.30 -3.98
C ILE A 156 9.72 -7.20 -3.35
N GLU A 157 10.73 -6.97 -4.18
CA GLU A 157 12.06 -6.62 -3.71
C GLU A 157 12.06 -5.14 -3.33
N PRO A 158 12.53 -4.78 -2.13
CA PRO A 158 12.58 -3.39 -1.73
C PRO A 158 13.69 -2.69 -2.52
N LYS A 159 13.30 -1.85 -3.46
CA LYS A 159 14.25 -0.91 -4.08
C LYS A 159 14.68 0.19 -3.11
N ASN A 160 13.94 0.34 -2.03
CA ASN A 160 14.19 1.30 -0.96
C ASN A 160 13.77 0.65 0.36
N ASP A 161 14.68 -0.06 1.02
CA ASP A 161 14.46 -0.83 2.25
C ASP A 161 13.76 -0.02 3.36
N ASN A 162 13.90 1.30 3.33
CA ASN A 162 13.40 2.15 4.40
C ASN A 162 11.87 2.32 4.40
N LEU A 163 11.20 2.18 3.25
CA LEU A 163 9.74 2.35 3.18
C LEU A 163 8.95 1.22 3.84
N TYR A 164 9.57 0.04 4.04
CA TYR A 164 8.89 -1.13 4.61
C TYR A 164 9.38 -1.52 6.01
N LYS A 165 10.39 -0.81 6.55
CA LYS A 165 10.90 -1.04 7.91
C LYS A 165 9.93 -0.56 8.98
N GLU A 166 9.25 0.56 8.71
CA GLU A 166 8.24 1.12 9.60
C GLU A 166 6.87 0.56 9.22
N THR A 167 6.30 -0.20 10.13
CA THR A 167 5.06 -0.94 9.89
C THR A 167 4.03 -0.71 10.98
N ASP A 168 2.77 -0.82 10.60
CA ASP A 168 1.65 -1.02 11.49
C ASP A 168 1.33 -2.51 11.61
N LYS A 169 0.53 -2.89 12.61
CA LYS A 169 0.10 -4.28 12.84
C LYS A 169 -1.37 -4.45 12.50
N ILE A 170 -1.70 -5.54 11.82
CA ILE A 170 -3.08 -5.98 11.62
C ILE A 170 -3.26 -7.29 12.38
N ILE A 171 -4.13 -7.29 13.38
CA ILE A 171 -4.53 -8.49 14.13
C ILE A 171 -5.78 -9.04 13.47
N THR A 172 -5.72 -10.27 13.00
CA THR A 172 -6.83 -11.00 12.39
C THR A 172 -7.15 -12.25 13.22
N PRO A 173 -8.30 -12.90 13.00
CA PRO A 173 -8.61 -14.19 13.63
C PRO A 173 -7.60 -15.32 13.30
N LEU A 174 -6.85 -15.17 12.19
CA LEU A 174 -5.87 -16.17 11.72
C LEU A 174 -4.42 -15.83 12.09
N GLY A 175 -4.18 -14.69 12.74
CA GLY A 175 -2.86 -14.28 13.16
C GLY A 175 -2.59 -12.80 12.95
N THR A 176 -1.37 -12.39 13.24
CA THR A 176 -0.92 -11.00 13.06
C THR A 176 -0.11 -10.89 11.79
N VAL A 177 -0.39 -9.86 10.98
CA VAL A 177 0.42 -9.46 9.83
C VAL A 177 0.89 -8.03 9.99
N LEU A 178 2.00 -7.71 9.35
CA LEU A 178 2.51 -6.35 9.26
C LEU A 178 1.97 -5.69 7.99
N ILE A 179 1.79 -4.38 8.05
CA ILE A 179 1.46 -3.55 6.89
C ILE A 179 2.36 -2.33 6.88
N ALA A 180 2.86 -1.95 5.71
CA ALA A 180 3.62 -0.71 5.58
C ALA A 180 2.78 0.49 6.04
N LYS A 181 3.39 1.41 6.79
CA LYS A 181 2.69 2.62 7.26
C LYS A 181 2.03 3.35 6.11
N LYS A 182 0.85 3.91 6.38
CA LYS A 182 0.07 4.65 5.37
C LYS A 182 0.85 5.83 4.79
N GLU A 183 1.69 6.49 5.58
CA GLU A 183 2.57 7.58 5.14
C GLU A 183 3.56 7.11 4.07
N ASN A 184 4.15 5.94 4.28
CA ASN A 184 5.09 5.33 3.32
C ASN A 184 4.38 4.89 2.03
N ILE A 185 3.15 4.37 2.14
CA ILE A 185 2.34 4.03 0.98
C ILE A 185 1.92 5.28 0.20
N ILE A 186 1.53 6.36 0.88
CA ILE A 186 1.23 7.64 0.26
C ILE A 186 2.44 8.15 -0.53
N LEU A 187 3.62 8.14 0.11
CA LEU A 187 4.86 8.56 -0.54
C LEU A 187 5.18 7.69 -1.77
N GLN A 188 5.09 6.36 -1.63
CA GLN A 188 5.28 5.45 -2.74
C GLN A 188 4.34 5.76 -3.91
N ARG A 189 3.05 5.99 -3.65
CA ARG A 189 2.08 6.33 -4.70
C ARG A 189 2.40 7.67 -5.40
N ILE A 190 2.96 8.63 -4.70
CA ILE A 190 3.42 9.89 -5.30
C ILE A 190 4.61 9.63 -6.22
N ILE A 191 5.57 8.84 -5.78
CA ILE A 191 6.77 8.49 -6.55
C ILE A 191 6.39 7.71 -7.81
N ASP A 192 5.59 6.66 -7.65
CA ASP A 192 5.12 5.85 -8.78
C ASP A 192 4.27 6.68 -9.75
N GLY A 193 3.53 7.65 -9.25
CA GLY A 193 2.67 8.53 -10.04
C GLY A 193 3.39 9.52 -10.94
N VAL A 194 4.72 9.65 -10.83
CA VAL A 194 5.52 10.41 -11.81
C VAL A 194 5.47 9.75 -13.18
N ASP A 195 5.48 8.41 -13.21
CA ASP A 195 5.41 7.62 -14.43
C ASP A 195 3.97 7.23 -14.79
N TYR A 196 3.04 7.25 -13.82
CA TYR A 196 1.66 6.77 -13.94
C TYR A 196 0.68 7.66 -13.17
N GLU A 197 0.04 8.60 -13.87
CA GLU A 197 -0.85 9.61 -13.27
C GLU A 197 -1.92 9.06 -12.31
N ASN A 198 -2.53 7.90 -12.63
CA ASN A 198 -3.56 7.31 -11.77
C ASN A 198 -3.02 6.77 -10.44
N THR A 199 -1.73 6.45 -10.36
CA THR A 199 -1.12 5.93 -9.14
C THR A 199 -1.04 7.02 -8.08
N SER A 200 -0.72 8.26 -8.49
CA SER A 200 -0.68 9.41 -7.58
C SER A 200 -2.06 9.83 -7.07
N GLU A 201 -3.14 9.55 -7.79
CA GLU A 201 -4.50 9.83 -7.32
C GLU A 201 -4.82 9.08 -6.02
N TRP A 202 -4.29 7.86 -5.87
CA TRP A 202 -4.48 7.08 -4.64
C TRP A 202 -3.74 7.67 -3.44
N ALA A 203 -2.63 8.37 -3.65
CA ALA A 203 -2.00 9.16 -2.59
C ALA A 203 -2.96 10.26 -2.09
N GLU A 204 -3.62 10.96 -3.01
CA GLU A 204 -4.62 11.99 -2.67
C GLU A 204 -5.80 11.40 -1.89
N TYR A 205 -6.31 10.22 -2.33
CA TYR A 205 -7.45 9.57 -1.66
C TYR A 205 -7.08 9.09 -0.26
N LEU A 206 -5.90 8.50 -0.08
CA LEU A 206 -5.43 8.06 1.24
C LEU A 206 -5.17 9.26 2.17
N LEU A 207 -4.54 10.33 1.68
CA LEU A 207 -4.37 11.56 2.44
C LEU A 207 -5.71 12.14 2.90
N PHE A 208 -6.70 12.20 2.02
CA PHE A 208 -8.03 12.69 2.37
C PHE A 208 -8.73 11.78 3.38
N THR A 209 -8.63 10.46 3.20
CA THR A 209 -9.28 9.46 4.06
C THR A 209 -8.73 9.50 5.48
N HIS A 210 -7.40 9.63 5.62
CA HIS A 210 -6.69 9.50 6.88
C HIS A 210 -6.12 10.81 7.41
N PHE A 211 -6.59 11.95 6.93
CA PHE A 211 -5.99 13.26 7.22
C PHE A 211 -5.76 13.51 8.71
N ASP A 212 -6.74 13.15 9.54
CA ASP A 212 -6.69 13.33 10.99
C ASP A 212 -5.73 12.35 11.71
N ASP A 213 -5.28 11.32 11.00
CA ASP A 213 -4.47 10.21 11.51
C ASP A 213 -3.07 10.14 10.92
N ILE A 214 -2.75 11.00 9.94
CA ILE A 214 -1.44 11.01 9.28
C ILE A 214 -0.45 11.79 10.14
N ASP A 215 0.70 11.15 10.38
CA ASP A 215 1.87 11.84 10.90
C ASP A 215 2.54 12.64 9.78
N MET A 216 2.13 13.90 9.65
CA MET A 216 2.64 14.79 8.60
C MET A 216 4.13 15.11 8.77
N GLU A 217 4.65 15.13 9.99
CA GLU A 217 6.07 15.35 10.26
C GLU A 217 6.89 14.13 9.78
N TYR A 218 6.45 12.93 10.14
CA TYR A 218 7.04 11.69 9.64
C TYR A 218 6.98 11.60 8.11
N LEU A 219 5.82 11.89 7.50
CA LEU A 219 5.66 11.87 6.04
C LEU A 219 6.63 12.84 5.36
N GLN A 220 6.79 14.05 5.91
CA GLN A 220 7.73 15.05 5.41
C GLN A 220 9.17 14.56 5.53
N MET A 221 9.55 14.02 6.68
CA MET A 221 10.89 13.50 6.93
C MET A 221 11.25 12.35 5.95
N GLN A 222 10.32 11.43 5.71
CA GLN A 222 10.53 10.33 4.76
C GLN A 222 10.63 10.85 3.31
N ALA A 223 9.80 11.83 2.95
CA ALA A 223 9.86 12.45 1.64
C ALA A 223 11.20 13.14 1.39
N ASP A 224 11.74 13.83 2.40
CA ASP A 224 13.04 14.51 2.28
C ASP A 224 14.19 13.51 2.16
N LYS A 225 14.21 12.44 2.95
CA LYS A 225 15.19 11.35 2.81
C LYS A 225 15.15 10.72 1.42
N PHE A 226 13.95 10.45 0.90
CA PHE A 226 13.79 9.89 -0.43
C PHE A 226 14.32 10.84 -1.52
N MET A 227 14.05 12.13 -1.40
CA MET A 227 14.53 13.14 -2.35
C MET A 227 16.05 13.29 -2.34
N ILE A 228 16.70 13.17 -1.18
CA ILE A 228 18.16 13.13 -1.06
C ILE A 228 18.71 11.91 -1.80
N CYS A 229 18.16 10.71 -1.55
CA CYS A 229 18.57 9.50 -2.27
C CYS A 229 18.42 9.61 -3.79
N LEU A 230 17.36 10.28 -4.28
CA LEU A 230 17.15 10.47 -5.71
C LEU A 230 18.14 11.44 -6.35
N ARG A 231 18.66 12.42 -5.60
CA ARG A 231 19.63 13.40 -6.08
C ARG A 231 21.06 12.87 -6.12
N GLY A 232 21.35 11.76 -5.42
CA GLY A 232 22.67 11.15 -5.36
C GLY A 232 23.65 11.92 -4.47
N GLU A 233 23.13 12.63 -3.45
CA GLU A 233 23.91 13.28 -2.40
C GLU A 233 24.25 12.33 -1.26
#